data_079c8cc8486b90d215f8b4f03800214c
#
_entry.id   079c8cc8486b90d215f8b4f03800214c
#
_cell.length_a   1.000
_cell.length_b   1.000
_cell.length_c   1.000
_cell.angle_alpha   90.00
_cell.angle_beta   90.00
_cell.angle_gamma   90.00
#
_symmetry.space_group_name_H-M   'P 1'
#
loop_
_entity.id
_entity.type
_entity.pdbx_description
1 polymer ?
#
loop_
_entity_poly.entity_id
_entity_poly.type
_entity_poly.pdbx_seq_one_letter_code
_entity_poly.pdbx_strand_id
1 'polypeptide(L)'
;KTKIFCGCTTKFGGAPNTHTCPVCTGMPGTLPVANKKVVEFAVAAGLATNCEITRYNKFDRKNYFYPDLPKAYQISQLYLPICRNGHVDIETAAGKKAVGIHEIHMEEDAGKLVHDPWLDETMVDYNRCGVPLLEIVSEPDMRSAEEVIAYLTKLRQTLQYLGVSDCRMQEGSLRADVNLSVRPVGQKEFGTRTEMKNINSFKAIARAIAGEYRRQVELIEDGGKVQQQT
;
A
#
# COMPACT_ATOMS: atom_id res chain seq x y z
N LYS A 1 -8.13 17.46 7.15
CA LYS A 1 -6.87 16.94 6.55
C LYS A 1 -6.75 17.48 5.12
N THR A 2 -5.53 17.75 4.68
CA THR A 2 -5.21 18.24 3.33
C THR A 2 -4.26 17.28 2.60
N LYS A 3 -4.16 17.44 1.29
CA LYS A 3 -3.27 16.65 0.43
C LYS A 3 -1.79 16.85 0.78
N ILE A 4 -0.93 15.96 0.26
CA ILE A 4 0.49 15.93 0.62
C ILE A 4 1.25 17.19 0.15
N PHE A 5 0.91 17.74 -1.01
CA PHE A 5 1.62 18.89 -1.61
C PHE A 5 0.75 20.11 -1.89
N CYS A 6 -0.51 20.13 -1.43
CA CYS A 6 -1.41 21.27 -1.60
C CYS A 6 -2.46 21.36 -0.48
N GLY A 7 -3.25 22.42 -0.49
CA GLY A 7 -4.30 22.66 0.51
C GLY A 7 -5.66 22.02 0.22
N CYS A 8 -5.81 21.23 -0.86
CA CYS A 8 -7.09 20.59 -1.16
C CYS A 8 -7.47 19.57 -0.08
N THR A 9 -8.78 19.46 0.18
CA THR A 9 -9.30 18.50 1.16
C THR A 9 -9.09 17.06 0.74
N THR A 10 -8.89 16.17 1.72
CA THR A 10 -8.85 14.72 1.54
C THR A 10 -10.18 14.04 1.87
N LYS A 11 -11.26 14.81 2.01
CA LYS A 11 -12.58 14.28 2.39
C LYS A 11 -13.11 13.36 1.30
N PHE A 12 -13.54 12.15 1.69
CA PHE A 12 -14.19 11.19 0.80
C PHE A 12 -15.61 11.61 0.42
N GLY A 13 -16.08 11.22 -0.77
CA GLY A 13 -17.47 11.38 -1.20
C GLY A 13 -17.84 12.76 -1.76
N GLY A 14 -16.85 13.58 -2.14
CA GLY A 14 -17.12 14.82 -2.90
C GLY A 14 -17.53 14.52 -4.35
N ALA A 15 -18.23 15.47 -4.99
CA ALA A 15 -18.51 15.37 -6.43
C ALA A 15 -17.19 15.22 -7.21
N PRO A 16 -17.17 14.45 -8.31
CA PRO A 16 -15.95 14.19 -9.08
C PRO A 16 -15.22 15.48 -9.48
N ASN A 17 -13.91 15.47 -9.36
CA ASN A 17 -13.01 16.56 -9.76
C ASN A 17 -13.26 17.93 -9.06
N THR A 18 -13.89 17.94 -7.87
CA THR A 18 -14.13 19.17 -7.09
C THR A 18 -13.06 19.43 -6.01
N HIS A 19 -12.29 18.40 -5.63
CA HIS A 19 -11.21 18.52 -4.64
C HIS A 19 -9.83 18.56 -5.34
N THR A 20 -9.69 19.40 -6.36
CA THR A 20 -8.50 19.50 -7.19
C THR A 20 -7.98 20.94 -7.26
N CYS A 21 -6.71 21.09 -7.56
CA CYS A 21 -6.07 22.39 -7.83
C CYS A 21 -4.90 22.19 -8.81
N PRO A 22 -4.31 23.25 -9.36
CA PRO A 22 -3.18 23.13 -10.28
C PRO A 22 -2.02 22.29 -9.76
N VAL A 23 -1.77 22.26 -8.45
CA VAL A 23 -0.66 21.48 -7.87
C VAL A 23 -0.95 19.99 -7.93
N CYS A 24 -2.09 19.50 -7.42
CA CYS A 24 -2.36 18.07 -7.39
C CYS A 24 -2.72 17.49 -8.77
N THR A 25 -3.09 18.34 -9.74
CA THR A 25 -3.27 17.94 -11.14
C THR A 25 -2.03 18.14 -12.01
N GLY A 26 -0.94 18.66 -11.44
CA GLY A 26 0.34 18.76 -12.14
C GLY A 26 0.39 19.79 -13.27
N MET A 27 -0.31 20.89 -13.12
CA MET A 27 -0.27 21.97 -14.14
C MET A 27 1.14 22.56 -14.27
N PRO A 28 1.53 23.02 -15.47
CA PRO A 28 2.84 23.61 -15.71
C PRO A 28 3.16 24.74 -14.73
N GLY A 29 4.39 24.74 -14.22
CA GLY A 29 4.90 25.75 -13.29
C GLY A 29 4.58 25.51 -11.81
N THR A 30 3.81 24.49 -11.47
CA THR A 30 3.55 24.15 -10.07
C THR A 30 4.71 23.35 -9.45
N LEU A 31 5.04 23.66 -8.19
CA LEU A 31 6.08 22.98 -7.42
C LEU A 31 5.47 22.36 -6.16
N PRO A 32 5.83 21.11 -5.81
CA PRO A 32 5.33 20.48 -4.59
C PRO A 32 6.02 21.07 -3.35
N VAL A 33 5.22 21.34 -2.30
CA VAL A 33 5.70 21.68 -0.97
C VAL A 33 5.09 20.71 0.03
N ALA A 34 5.94 19.93 0.70
CA ALA A 34 5.49 18.86 1.58
C ALA A 34 4.68 19.39 2.79
N ASN A 35 3.56 18.74 3.05
CA ASN A 35 2.73 18.98 4.22
C ASN A 35 3.40 18.40 5.46
N LYS A 36 3.80 19.25 6.40
CA LYS A 36 4.43 18.86 7.67
C LYS A 36 3.65 17.77 8.42
N LYS A 37 2.31 17.83 8.40
CA LYS A 37 1.46 16.87 9.10
C LYS A 37 1.61 15.43 8.55
N VAL A 38 1.89 15.28 7.27
CA VAL A 38 2.14 13.97 6.66
C VAL A 38 3.43 13.36 7.20
N VAL A 39 4.48 14.17 7.34
CA VAL A 39 5.75 13.73 7.95
C VAL A 39 5.52 13.33 9.42
N GLU A 40 4.77 14.12 10.18
CA GLU A 40 4.43 13.78 11.57
C GLU A 40 3.68 12.44 11.67
N PHE A 41 2.74 12.18 10.77
CA PHE A 41 2.00 10.92 10.72
C PHE A 41 2.89 9.73 10.33
N ALA A 42 3.80 9.93 9.37
CA ALA A 42 4.76 8.90 8.97
C ALA A 42 5.70 8.53 10.14
N VAL A 43 6.23 9.53 10.85
CA VAL A 43 7.06 9.33 12.05
C VAL A 43 6.27 8.61 13.15
N ALA A 44 5.01 9.02 13.41
CA ALA A 44 4.17 8.37 14.42
C ALA A 44 3.91 6.89 14.07
N ALA A 45 3.61 6.59 12.80
CA ALA A 45 3.44 5.22 12.33
C ALA A 45 4.73 4.40 12.48
N GLY A 46 5.88 4.99 12.09
CA GLY A 46 7.19 4.35 12.24
C GLY A 46 7.56 4.04 13.68
N LEU A 47 7.38 4.99 14.59
CA LEU A 47 7.66 4.77 16.02
C LEU A 47 6.76 3.69 16.63
N ALA A 48 5.47 3.67 16.28
CA ALA A 48 4.52 2.68 16.77
C ALA A 48 4.73 1.27 16.20
N THR A 49 5.49 1.16 15.12
CA THR A 49 5.89 -0.11 14.51
C THR A 49 7.38 -0.40 14.69
N ASN A 50 7.99 0.20 15.70
CA ASN A 50 9.38 -0.03 16.10
C ASN A 50 10.42 0.22 14.99
N CYS A 51 10.10 1.09 14.05
CA CYS A 51 11.02 1.45 12.97
C CYS A 51 12.09 2.44 13.41
N GLU A 52 13.24 2.37 12.76
CA GLU A 52 14.23 3.43 12.75
C GLU A 52 13.72 4.59 11.89
N ILE A 53 13.77 5.82 12.42
CA ILE A 53 13.42 7.02 11.67
C ILE A 53 14.64 7.54 10.92
N THR A 54 14.57 7.55 9.60
CA THR A 54 15.65 8.03 8.74
C THR A 54 15.61 9.56 8.69
N ARG A 55 16.57 10.21 9.36
CA ARG A 55 16.65 11.69 9.41
C ARG A 55 16.99 12.31 8.06
N TYR A 56 17.78 11.61 7.24
CA TYR A 56 18.06 11.98 5.87
C TYR A 56 17.24 11.09 4.94
N ASN A 57 16.16 11.64 4.43
CA ASN A 57 15.26 10.99 3.49
C ASN A 57 14.88 11.96 2.38
N LYS A 58 14.40 11.46 1.25
CA LYS A 58 14.03 12.29 0.10
C LYS A 58 12.86 11.72 -0.66
N PHE A 59 12.18 12.60 -1.39
CA PHE A 59 11.23 12.20 -2.40
C PHE A 59 11.93 11.93 -3.74
N ASP A 60 11.40 10.95 -4.45
CA ASP A 60 11.79 10.54 -5.79
C ASP A 60 10.58 10.61 -6.72
N ARG A 61 10.80 10.55 -8.03
CA ARG A 61 9.74 10.44 -9.03
C ARG A 61 9.69 9.03 -9.59
N LYS A 62 8.55 8.35 -9.41
CA LYS A 62 8.23 7.08 -10.04
C LYS A 62 7.49 7.37 -11.34
N ASN A 63 8.19 7.30 -12.47
CA ASN A 63 7.66 7.68 -13.76
C ASN A 63 6.89 6.51 -14.40
N TYR A 64 5.62 6.72 -14.69
CA TYR A 64 4.79 5.81 -15.47
C TYR A 64 3.56 6.56 -16.00
N PHE A 65 2.89 6.02 -17.02
CA PHE A 65 1.74 6.65 -17.66
C PHE A 65 0.49 5.84 -17.36
N TYR A 66 -0.49 6.50 -16.74
CA TYR A 66 -1.82 5.93 -16.52
C TYR A 66 -2.85 7.06 -16.48
N PRO A 67 -4.11 6.85 -16.93
CA PRO A 67 -5.09 7.92 -17.02
C PRO A 67 -5.40 8.63 -15.71
N ASP A 68 -5.32 7.95 -14.58
CA ASP A 68 -5.55 8.51 -13.25
C ASP A 68 -4.31 9.16 -12.61
N LEU A 69 -3.20 9.20 -13.35
CA LEU A 69 -1.95 9.84 -12.94
C LEU A 69 -1.69 11.11 -13.78
N PRO A 70 -2.25 12.29 -13.38
CA PRO A 70 -2.27 13.48 -14.24
C PRO A 70 -0.89 14.06 -14.53
N LYS A 71 0.10 13.78 -13.67
CA LYS A 71 1.49 14.26 -13.82
C LYS A 71 2.38 13.32 -14.64
N ALA A 72 1.89 12.14 -15.02
CA ALA A 72 2.67 11.06 -15.61
C ALA A 72 3.84 10.56 -14.71
N TYR A 73 3.85 10.94 -13.44
CA TYR A 73 4.72 10.42 -12.40
C TYR A 73 4.03 10.48 -11.03
N GLN A 74 4.45 9.64 -10.12
CA GLN A 74 4.06 9.64 -8.72
C GLN A 74 5.26 10.07 -7.87
N ILE A 75 5.06 11.02 -6.96
CA ILE A 75 6.06 11.35 -5.96
C ILE A 75 5.99 10.29 -4.86
N SER A 76 7.12 9.64 -4.61
CA SER A 76 7.29 8.57 -3.64
C SER A 76 8.68 8.66 -3.00
N GLN A 77 9.11 7.64 -2.26
CA GLN A 77 10.46 7.53 -1.69
C GLN A 77 11.06 6.18 -2.09
N LEU A 78 11.78 6.11 -3.21
CA LEU A 78 12.27 4.85 -3.78
C LEU A 78 13.56 4.35 -3.12
N TYR A 79 14.44 5.26 -2.68
CA TYR A 79 15.80 4.91 -2.24
C TYR A 79 16.07 5.26 -0.77
N LEU A 80 15.45 6.32 -0.28
CA LEU A 80 15.67 6.83 1.07
C LEU A 80 14.31 7.06 1.76
N PRO A 81 13.63 5.98 2.19
CA PRO A 81 12.35 6.05 2.87
C PRO A 81 12.50 6.68 4.25
N ILE A 82 11.41 7.20 4.78
CA ILE A 82 11.39 7.86 6.09
C ILE A 82 11.56 6.88 7.27
N CYS A 83 11.14 5.61 7.12
CA CYS A 83 11.29 4.60 8.18
C CYS A 83 11.84 3.30 7.61
N ARG A 84 12.63 2.57 8.43
CA ARG A 84 13.23 1.27 8.10
C ARG A 84 13.26 0.35 9.31
N ASN A 85 13.46 -0.95 9.04
CA ASN A 85 13.85 -1.96 10.03
C ASN A 85 12.92 -2.03 11.24
N GLY A 86 11.62 -1.97 11.01
CA GLY A 86 10.62 -2.09 12.07
C GLY A 86 10.08 -3.49 12.25
N HIS A 87 9.09 -3.64 13.12
CA HIS A 87 8.32 -4.86 13.26
C HIS A 87 6.96 -4.62 13.92
N VAL A 88 6.06 -5.56 13.70
CA VAL A 88 4.77 -5.66 14.38
C VAL A 88 4.67 -7.01 15.07
N ASP A 89 4.45 -7.01 16.38
CA ASP A 89 4.20 -8.24 17.13
C ASP A 89 2.77 -8.70 16.91
N ILE A 90 2.64 -9.93 16.41
CA ILE A 90 1.37 -10.61 16.20
C ILE A 90 1.22 -11.79 17.15
N GLU A 91 -0.02 -12.18 17.38
CA GLU A 91 -0.37 -13.39 18.14
C GLU A 91 -1.40 -14.18 17.35
N THR A 92 -1.12 -15.47 17.18
CA THR A 92 -1.99 -16.44 16.49
C THR A 92 -2.13 -17.70 17.33
N ALA A 93 -2.92 -18.66 16.91
CA ALA A 93 -3.02 -19.96 17.57
C ALA A 93 -1.66 -20.69 17.65
N ALA A 94 -0.73 -20.40 16.74
CA ALA A 94 0.64 -20.95 16.73
C ALA A 94 1.60 -20.25 17.70
N GLY A 95 1.18 -19.14 18.34
CA GLY A 95 1.97 -18.37 19.29
C GLY A 95 2.25 -16.93 18.85
N LYS A 96 3.23 -16.32 19.53
CA LYS A 96 3.66 -14.94 19.26
C LYS A 96 4.78 -14.91 18.24
N LYS A 97 4.75 -13.89 17.38
CA LYS A 97 5.76 -13.68 16.33
C LYS A 97 5.92 -12.19 16.03
N ALA A 98 7.16 -11.75 15.87
CA ALA A 98 7.46 -10.45 15.30
C ALA A 98 7.49 -10.58 13.77
N VAL A 99 6.70 -9.77 13.09
CA VAL A 99 6.72 -9.64 11.62
C VAL A 99 7.49 -8.38 11.28
N GLY A 100 8.60 -8.51 10.56
CA GLY A 100 9.45 -7.40 10.18
C GLY A 100 8.77 -6.43 9.23
N ILE A 101 9.12 -5.16 9.36
CA ILE A 101 8.82 -4.11 8.39
C ILE A 101 10.15 -3.72 7.75
N HIS A 102 10.23 -3.91 6.44
CA HIS A 102 11.39 -3.52 5.66
C HIS A 102 11.53 -2.00 5.63
N GLU A 103 10.43 -1.33 5.25
CA GLU A 103 10.39 0.13 5.18
C GLU A 103 8.96 0.67 5.24
N ILE A 104 8.86 1.97 5.59
CA ILE A 104 7.68 2.79 5.39
C ILE A 104 8.11 4.01 4.60
N HIS A 105 7.41 4.29 3.52
CA HIS A 105 7.68 5.49 2.74
C HIS A 105 6.41 6.31 2.48
N MET A 106 6.62 7.63 2.32
CA MET A 106 5.57 8.58 2.00
C MET A 106 5.41 8.67 0.49
N GLU A 107 4.18 8.70 0.03
CA GLU A 107 3.86 8.93 -1.38
C GLU A 107 2.53 9.66 -1.55
N GLU A 108 2.24 10.05 -2.76
CA GLU A 108 0.93 10.60 -3.14
C GLU A 108 0.08 9.52 -3.81
N ASP A 109 -1.23 9.55 -3.54
CA ASP A 109 -2.17 8.67 -4.21
C ASP A 109 -2.50 9.17 -5.63
N ALA A 110 -2.86 8.24 -6.52
CA ALA A 110 -3.38 8.53 -7.84
C ALA A 110 -4.88 8.85 -7.82
N GLY A 111 -5.44 9.27 -8.93
CA GLY A 111 -6.87 9.44 -9.11
C GLY A 111 -7.64 8.12 -9.09
N LYS A 112 -8.87 8.15 -9.52
CA LYS A 112 -9.73 6.99 -9.60
C LYS A 112 -10.32 6.87 -11.00
N LEU A 113 -10.23 5.68 -11.59
CA LEU A 113 -10.96 5.33 -12.80
C LEU A 113 -12.37 4.87 -12.42
N VAL A 114 -13.36 5.37 -13.12
CA VAL A 114 -14.77 4.99 -12.97
C VAL A 114 -15.21 4.40 -14.29
N HIS A 115 -15.32 3.09 -14.33
CA HIS A 115 -15.82 2.36 -15.48
C HIS A 115 -17.35 2.32 -15.45
N ASP A 116 -17.98 2.79 -16.52
CA ASP A 116 -19.41 2.63 -16.67
C ASP A 116 -19.68 1.28 -17.36
N PRO A 117 -20.42 0.35 -16.74
CA PRO A 117 -20.69 -0.96 -17.33
C PRO A 117 -21.65 -0.92 -18.53
N TRP A 118 -22.32 0.21 -18.75
CA TRP A 118 -23.31 0.39 -19.82
C TRP A 118 -22.79 1.24 -21.00
N LEU A 119 -21.73 2.03 -20.73
CA LEU A 119 -21.06 2.86 -21.73
C LEU A 119 -19.65 2.33 -21.88
N ASP A 120 -19.17 2.20 -23.10
CA ASP A 120 -17.76 1.82 -23.38
C ASP A 120 -16.85 3.04 -23.12
N GLU A 121 -16.99 3.59 -21.92
CA GLU A 121 -16.30 4.80 -21.47
C GLU A 121 -15.69 4.61 -20.08
N THR A 122 -14.55 5.24 -19.85
CA THR A 122 -13.92 5.33 -18.55
C THR A 122 -13.74 6.79 -18.16
N MET A 123 -14.41 7.20 -17.09
CA MET A 123 -14.25 8.52 -16.52
C MET A 123 -13.11 8.55 -15.51
N VAL A 124 -12.50 9.72 -15.32
CA VAL A 124 -11.40 9.91 -14.36
C VAL A 124 -11.82 10.92 -13.30
N ASP A 125 -11.74 10.51 -12.04
CA ASP A 125 -11.92 11.39 -10.87
C ASP A 125 -10.57 11.64 -10.20
N TYR A 126 -10.10 12.88 -10.25
CA TYR A 126 -8.84 13.33 -9.65
C TYR A 126 -8.96 13.79 -8.19
N ASN A 127 -10.11 13.63 -7.53
CA ASN A 127 -10.26 14.03 -6.14
C ASN A 127 -9.26 13.34 -5.21
N ARG A 128 -8.89 12.09 -5.51
CA ARG A 128 -7.91 11.34 -4.74
C ARG A 128 -6.45 11.69 -5.08
N CYS A 129 -6.15 12.27 -6.25
CA CYS A 129 -4.79 12.64 -6.62
C CYS A 129 -4.13 13.51 -5.56
N GLY A 130 -2.94 13.09 -5.12
CA GLY A 130 -2.17 13.81 -4.10
C GLY A 130 -2.68 13.63 -2.66
N VAL A 131 -3.64 12.75 -2.41
CA VAL A 131 -3.98 12.33 -1.04
C VAL A 131 -2.75 11.63 -0.46
N PRO A 132 -2.34 11.98 0.79
CA PRO A 132 -1.17 11.36 1.40
C PRO A 132 -1.36 9.85 1.59
N LEU A 133 -0.36 9.09 1.20
CA LEU A 133 -0.30 7.65 1.32
C LEU A 133 0.98 7.24 2.03
N LEU A 134 0.89 6.28 2.94
CA LEU A 134 2.04 5.57 3.49
C LEU A 134 2.01 4.15 2.92
N GLU A 135 3.09 3.75 2.27
CA GLU A 135 3.30 2.35 1.92
C GLU A 135 4.16 1.69 3.00
N ILE A 136 3.65 0.61 3.57
CA ILE A 136 4.30 -0.18 4.62
C ILE A 136 4.67 -1.53 4.01
N VAL A 137 5.94 -1.76 3.81
CA VAL A 137 6.47 -2.98 3.19
C VAL A 137 6.93 -3.93 4.29
N SER A 138 6.29 -5.10 4.40
CA SER A 138 6.72 -6.12 5.35
C SER A 138 7.91 -6.91 4.84
N GLU A 139 8.71 -7.47 5.77
CA GLU A 139 9.61 -8.56 5.45
C GLU A 139 8.82 -9.83 5.11
N PRO A 140 9.39 -10.77 4.34
CA PRO A 140 8.72 -12.00 3.93
C PRO A 140 8.68 -13.04 5.06
N ASP A 141 8.23 -12.64 6.23
CA ASP A 141 8.24 -13.46 7.46
C ASP A 141 6.98 -14.30 7.65
N MET A 142 5.85 -13.85 7.10
CA MET A 142 4.57 -14.50 7.29
C MET A 142 4.50 -15.84 6.53
N ARG A 143 3.90 -16.86 7.17
CA ARG A 143 3.84 -18.23 6.66
C ARG A 143 2.42 -18.79 6.52
N SER A 144 1.40 -18.03 6.94
CA SER A 144 0.00 -18.43 6.85
C SER A 144 -0.92 -17.24 6.63
N ALA A 145 -2.13 -17.52 6.13
CA ALA A 145 -3.18 -16.51 6.04
C ALA A 145 -3.56 -15.95 7.41
N GLU A 146 -3.51 -16.78 8.47
CA GLU A 146 -3.79 -16.34 9.84
C GLU A 146 -2.79 -15.28 10.31
N GLU A 147 -1.49 -15.48 10.07
CA GLU A 147 -0.46 -14.50 10.38
C GLU A 147 -0.67 -13.19 9.62
N VAL A 148 -1.03 -13.25 8.32
CA VAL A 148 -1.33 -12.07 7.51
C VAL A 148 -2.51 -11.28 8.08
N ILE A 149 -3.59 -11.96 8.45
CA ILE A 149 -4.76 -11.31 9.03
C ILE A 149 -4.46 -10.73 10.41
N ALA A 150 -3.70 -11.43 11.24
CA ALA A 150 -3.25 -10.92 12.55
C ALA A 150 -2.39 -9.64 12.36
N TYR A 151 -1.44 -9.66 11.43
CA TYR A 151 -0.60 -8.51 11.09
C TYR A 151 -1.43 -7.31 10.62
N LEU A 152 -2.30 -7.49 9.63
CA LEU A 152 -3.15 -6.42 9.09
C LEU A 152 -4.12 -5.87 10.14
N THR A 153 -4.65 -6.74 11.01
CA THR A 153 -5.55 -6.34 12.10
C THR A 153 -4.81 -5.46 13.11
N LYS A 154 -3.63 -5.89 13.53
CA LYS A 154 -2.80 -5.14 14.48
C LYS A 154 -2.36 -3.80 13.90
N LEU A 155 -1.89 -3.79 12.67
CA LEU A 155 -1.47 -2.58 11.98
C LEU A 155 -2.63 -1.59 11.83
N ARG A 156 -3.80 -2.06 11.36
CA ARG A 156 -5.02 -1.24 11.27
C ARG A 156 -5.39 -0.59 12.60
N GLN A 157 -5.43 -1.37 13.67
CA GLN A 157 -5.75 -0.87 15.02
C GLN A 157 -4.76 0.20 15.48
N THR A 158 -3.46 -0.04 15.24
CA THR A 158 -2.40 0.90 15.59
C THR A 158 -2.57 2.24 14.85
N LEU A 159 -2.76 2.20 13.54
CA LEU A 159 -2.92 3.41 12.72
C LEU A 159 -4.22 4.17 13.04
N GLN A 160 -5.30 3.46 13.35
CA GLN A 160 -6.55 4.07 13.81
C GLN A 160 -6.40 4.73 15.17
N TYR A 161 -5.79 4.07 16.13
CA TYR A 161 -5.54 4.61 17.47
C TYR A 161 -4.68 5.86 17.45
N LEU A 162 -3.67 5.91 16.60
CA LEU A 162 -2.82 7.08 16.38
C LEU A 162 -3.51 8.21 15.59
N GLY A 163 -4.69 7.98 15.02
CA GLY A 163 -5.37 8.94 14.17
C GLY A 163 -4.67 9.23 12.84
N VAL A 164 -3.74 8.39 12.43
CA VAL A 164 -3.02 8.48 11.15
C VAL A 164 -3.99 8.22 10.00
N SER A 165 -4.74 7.13 10.06
CA SER A 165 -5.74 6.74 9.06
C SER A 165 -6.99 6.18 9.73
N ASP A 166 -8.14 6.26 9.07
CA ASP A 166 -9.37 5.56 9.43
C ASP A 166 -9.39 4.10 8.95
N CYS A 167 -8.47 3.74 8.06
CA CYS A 167 -8.23 2.38 7.58
C CYS A 167 -9.48 1.65 7.07
N ARG A 168 -10.30 2.33 6.26
CA ARG A 168 -11.51 1.78 5.64
C ARG A 168 -11.20 1.22 4.26
N MET A 169 -11.23 -0.10 4.12
CA MET A 169 -10.93 -0.76 2.84
C MET A 169 -11.95 -0.40 1.75
N GLN A 170 -13.23 -0.22 2.11
CA GLN A 170 -14.29 0.13 1.16
C GLN A 170 -14.14 1.54 0.57
N GLU A 171 -13.51 2.44 1.32
CA GLU A 171 -13.22 3.81 0.88
C GLU A 171 -11.80 3.94 0.29
N GLY A 172 -11.02 2.84 0.29
CA GLY A 172 -9.65 2.80 -0.24
C GLY A 172 -8.62 3.47 0.66
N SER A 173 -8.94 3.78 1.93
CA SER A 173 -7.99 4.33 2.90
C SER A 173 -7.13 3.26 3.60
N LEU A 174 -7.37 1.99 3.34
CA LEU A 174 -6.49 0.86 3.59
C LEU A 174 -6.53 -0.06 2.37
N ARG A 175 -5.38 -0.36 1.82
CA ARG A 175 -5.21 -1.32 0.72
C ARG A 175 -4.13 -2.31 1.12
N ALA A 176 -4.20 -3.53 0.62
CA ALA A 176 -3.20 -4.53 0.85
C ALA A 176 -2.95 -5.31 -0.44
N ASP A 177 -1.72 -5.25 -0.92
CA ASP A 177 -1.23 -6.09 -2.00
C ASP A 177 -0.49 -7.28 -1.37
N VAL A 178 -0.83 -8.48 -1.81
CA VAL A 178 -0.28 -9.71 -1.24
C VAL A 178 0.68 -10.35 -2.21
N ASN A 179 1.94 -10.45 -1.79
CA ASN A 179 2.96 -11.17 -2.51
C ASN A 179 3.13 -12.57 -1.93
N LEU A 180 2.98 -13.60 -2.76
CA LEU A 180 3.06 -14.99 -2.35
C LEU A 180 4.00 -15.80 -3.24
N SER A 181 4.83 -16.62 -2.61
CA SER A 181 5.59 -17.68 -3.27
C SER A 181 5.58 -18.92 -2.40
N VAL A 182 5.74 -20.09 -3.02
CA VAL A 182 5.90 -21.36 -2.33
C VAL A 182 7.29 -21.94 -2.57
N ARG A 183 7.75 -22.73 -1.63
CA ARG A 183 9.02 -23.48 -1.73
C ARG A 183 8.91 -24.80 -1.00
N PRO A 184 9.66 -25.84 -1.40
CA PRO A 184 9.75 -27.08 -0.65
C PRO A 184 10.22 -26.86 0.79
N VAL A 185 9.74 -27.68 1.72
CA VAL A 185 10.19 -27.65 3.11
C VAL A 185 11.69 -27.91 3.18
N GLY A 186 12.41 -27.05 3.92
CA GLY A 186 13.87 -27.11 4.04
C GLY A 186 14.66 -26.29 3.01
N GLN A 187 14.03 -25.85 1.93
CA GLN A 187 14.67 -24.93 0.98
C GLN A 187 14.79 -23.52 1.60
N LYS A 188 15.97 -22.90 1.46
CA LYS A 188 16.19 -21.53 1.97
C LYS A 188 15.73 -20.44 1.01
N GLU A 189 15.97 -20.63 -0.27
CA GLU A 189 15.62 -19.68 -1.33
C GLU A 189 14.10 -19.63 -1.54
N PHE A 190 13.56 -18.43 -1.68
CA PHE A 190 12.15 -18.24 -2.02
C PHE A 190 11.83 -18.72 -3.43
N GLY A 191 10.61 -19.18 -3.65
CA GLY A 191 10.08 -19.46 -4.97
C GLY A 191 9.74 -18.19 -5.76
N THR A 192 9.24 -18.38 -6.98
CA THR A 192 8.78 -17.27 -7.82
C THR A 192 7.55 -16.62 -7.21
N ARG A 193 7.62 -15.31 -7.06
CA ARG A 193 6.57 -14.50 -6.45
C ARG A 193 5.45 -14.18 -7.44
N THR A 194 4.21 -14.28 -6.98
CA THR A 194 3.03 -13.69 -7.63
C THR A 194 2.46 -12.59 -6.75
N GLU A 195 1.79 -11.61 -7.33
CA GLU A 195 1.20 -10.50 -6.63
C GLU A 195 -0.33 -10.50 -6.81
N MET A 196 -1.07 -10.41 -5.70
CA MET A 196 -2.52 -10.35 -5.71
C MET A 196 -2.97 -8.94 -5.30
N LYS A 197 -3.68 -8.26 -6.19
CA LYS A 197 -4.17 -6.88 -6.01
C LYS A 197 -5.70 -6.80 -5.94
N ASN A 198 -6.20 -5.59 -5.67
CA ASN A 198 -7.64 -5.27 -5.68
C ASN A 198 -8.47 -6.10 -4.70
N ILE A 199 -7.90 -6.47 -3.56
CA ILE A 199 -8.61 -7.24 -2.52
C ILE A 199 -9.20 -6.27 -1.51
N ASN A 200 -10.51 -6.34 -1.29
CA ASN A 200 -11.28 -5.33 -0.55
C ASN A 200 -11.72 -5.75 0.86
N SER A 201 -11.30 -6.89 1.35
CA SER A 201 -11.60 -7.33 2.72
C SER A 201 -10.58 -8.34 3.25
N PHE A 202 -10.40 -8.42 4.56
CA PHE A 202 -9.52 -9.39 5.19
C PHE A 202 -9.96 -10.84 4.90
N LYS A 203 -11.26 -11.10 4.85
CA LYS A 203 -11.79 -12.41 4.46
C LYS A 203 -11.42 -12.78 3.02
N ALA A 204 -11.45 -11.80 2.11
CA ALA A 204 -11.04 -12.01 0.72
C ALA A 204 -9.53 -12.23 0.61
N ILE A 205 -8.71 -11.52 1.40
CA ILE A 205 -7.26 -11.75 1.50
C ILE A 205 -6.97 -13.18 1.91
N ALA A 206 -7.57 -13.68 2.98
CA ALA A 206 -7.35 -15.05 3.44
C ALA A 206 -7.73 -16.10 2.37
N ARG A 207 -8.83 -15.88 1.65
CA ARG A 207 -9.25 -16.78 0.56
C ARG A 207 -8.29 -16.71 -0.65
N ALA A 208 -7.84 -15.52 -1.01
CA ALA A 208 -6.88 -15.32 -2.09
C ALA A 208 -5.55 -16.03 -1.79
N ILE A 209 -5.03 -15.89 -0.57
CA ILE A 209 -3.82 -16.61 -0.12
C ILE A 209 -4.01 -18.12 -0.22
N ALA A 210 -5.13 -18.66 0.28
CA ALA A 210 -5.38 -20.10 0.25
C ALA A 210 -5.52 -20.64 -1.20
N GLY A 211 -6.18 -19.88 -2.07
CA GLY A 211 -6.34 -20.23 -3.49
C GLY A 211 -5.02 -20.21 -4.24
N GLU A 212 -4.25 -19.14 -4.10
CA GLU A 212 -2.97 -18.97 -4.78
C GLU A 212 -1.91 -19.97 -4.27
N TYR A 213 -1.88 -20.21 -2.96
CA TYR A 213 -1.02 -21.26 -2.39
C TYR A 213 -1.29 -22.61 -3.04
N ARG A 214 -2.56 -23.04 -3.11
CA ARG A 214 -2.94 -24.31 -3.73
C ARG A 214 -2.53 -24.37 -5.21
N ARG A 215 -2.85 -23.31 -5.96
CA ARG A 215 -2.50 -23.21 -7.38
C ARG A 215 -1.00 -23.37 -7.62
N GLN A 216 -0.15 -22.71 -6.83
CA GLN A 216 1.30 -22.80 -6.98
C GLN A 216 1.84 -24.19 -6.59
N VAL A 217 1.30 -24.79 -5.54
CA VAL A 217 1.68 -26.16 -5.12
C VAL A 217 1.34 -27.16 -6.21
N GLU A 218 0.08 -27.20 -6.67
CA GLU A 218 -0.39 -28.08 -7.73
C GLU A 218 0.46 -27.92 -9.01
N LEU A 219 0.71 -26.67 -9.43
CA LEU A 219 1.54 -26.42 -10.62
C LEU A 219 2.96 -26.98 -10.50
N ILE A 220 3.59 -26.83 -9.32
CA ILE A 220 4.96 -27.32 -9.09
C ILE A 220 4.98 -28.85 -8.99
N GLU A 221 4.00 -29.47 -8.32
CA GLU A 221 3.87 -30.93 -8.22
C GLU A 221 3.64 -31.59 -9.58
N ASP A 222 2.93 -30.91 -10.49
CA ASP A 222 2.75 -31.32 -11.88
C ASP A 222 3.98 -31.07 -12.78
N GLY A 223 5.10 -30.61 -12.21
CA GLY A 223 6.35 -30.34 -12.93
C GLY A 223 6.39 -29.01 -13.68
N GLY A 224 5.40 -28.15 -13.48
CA GLY A 224 5.34 -26.79 -14.03
C GLY A 224 6.22 -25.81 -13.27
N LYS A 225 6.28 -24.55 -13.77
CA LYS A 225 7.01 -23.46 -13.13
C LYS A 225 6.09 -22.27 -12.92
N VAL A 226 6.10 -21.72 -11.72
CA VAL A 226 5.42 -20.46 -11.42
C VAL A 226 6.09 -19.32 -12.20
N GLN A 227 5.29 -18.54 -12.91
CA GLN A 227 5.74 -17.32 -13.58
C GLN A 227 5.33 -16.11 -12.74
N GLN A 228 6.18 -15.09 -12.71
CA GLN A 228 5.84 -13.84 -12.05
C GLN A 228 4.68 -13.18 -12.79
N GLN A 229 3.62 -12.89 -12.06
CA GLN A 229 2.41 -12.25 -12.60
C GLN A 229 1.69 -11.45 -11.48
N THR A 230 0.84 -10.54 -11.92
CA THR A 230 0.01 -9.68 -11.06
C THR A 230 -1.44 -9.91 -11.39
#